data_a9460ab0252b5994c7358c31e514f563
#
_entry.id   a9460ab0252b5994c7358c31e514f563
#
_cell.length_a   1.000
_cell.length_b   1.000
_cell.length_c   1.000
_cell.angle_alpha   90.00
_cell.angle_beta   90.00
_cell.angle_gamma   90.00
#
_symmetry.space_group_name_H-M   'P 1'
#
loop_
_entity.id
_entity.type
_entity.pdbx_description
1 polymer ?
#
loop_
_entity_poly.entity_id
_entity_poly.type
_entity_poly.pdbx_seq_one_letter_code
_entity_poly.pdbx_strand_id
1 'polypeptide(L)' 'MELKSVFDVQLPLAARVERLVREKTNGMIRDLRVAVVPGEVIITGRAPTYYAKQLATHAALDFCDDLTLTNDIEVM' A
#
# COMPACT_ATOMS: atom_id res chain seq x y z
N MET A 1 4.39 -25.15 4.49
CA MET A 1 4.41 -24.30 3.41
C MET A 1 3.01 -23.85 3.01
N GLU A 2 2.88 -22.64 2.77
CA GLU A 2 1.56 -22.09 2.51
C GLU A 2 1.39 -21.77 1.05
N LEU A 3 0.29 -22.21 0.50
CA LEU A 3 -0.09 -21.81 -0.83
C LEU A 3 -0.20 -20.30 -0.92
N LYS A 4 -0.62 -19.70 0.16
CA LYS A 4 -0.79 -18.27 0.22
C LYS A 4 0.52 -17.55 -0.04
N SER A 5 1.58 -18.07 0.55
CA SER A 5 2.89 -17.45 0.40
C SER A 5 3.37 -17.51 -1.06
N VAL A 6 3.16 -18.67 -1.70
CA VAL A 6 3.52 -18.83 -3.09
C VAL A 6 2.71 -17.90 -3.97
N PHE A 7 1.42 -17.79 -3.66
CA PHE A 7 0.53 -16.94 -4.42
C PHE A 7 0.96 -15.46 -4.33
N ASP A 8 1.33 -15.02 -3.14
CA ASP A 8 1.74 -13.63 -2.93
C ASP A 8 3.01 -13.30 -3.72
N VAL A 9 3.92 -14.25 -3.80
CA VAL A 9 5.17 -14.03 -4.54
C VAL A 9 4.92 -13.79 -6.01
N GLN A 10 3.84 -14.36 -6.54
CA GLN A 10 3.52 -14.21 -7.94
C GLN A 10 2.80 -12.93 -8.28
N LEU A 11 2.35 -12.18 -7.28
CA LEU A 11 1.65 -10.93 -7.52
C LEU A 11 2.65 -9.82 -7.82
N PRO A 12 2.28 -8.86 -8.69
CA PRO A 12 3.11 -7.69 -8.88
C PRO A 12 3.28 -6.92 -7.57
N LEU A 13 4.38 -6.19 -7.46
CA LEU A 13 4.64 -5.44 -6.25
C LEU A 13 3.49 -4.48 -5.92
N ALA A 14 2.96 -3.80 -6.92
CA ALA A 14 1.85 -2.87 -6.68
C ALA A 14 0.66 -3.57 -6.03
N ALA A 15 0.31 -4.76 -6.51
CA ALA A 15 -0.81 -5.50 -5.95
C ALA A 15 -0.53 -5.95 -4.52
N ARG A 16 0.71 -6.33 -4.25
CA ARG A 16 1.10 -6.77 -2.91
C ARG A 16 1.03 -5.61 -1.91
N VAL A 17 1.51 -4.45 -2.32
CA VAL A 17 1.46 -3.26 -1.47
C VAL A 17 0.02 -2.86 -1.23
N GLU A 18 -0.79 -2.84 -2.28
CA GLU A 18 -2.20 -2.47 -2.15
C GLU A 18 -2.92 -3.39 -1.17
N ARG A 19 -2.66 -4.69 -1.28
CA ARG A 19 -3.29 -5.66 -0.42
C ARG A 19 -2.93 -5.43 1.04
N LEU A 20 -1.65 -5.21 1.31
CA LEU A 20 -1.21 -4.99 2.67
C LEU A 20 -1.75 -3.68 3.24
N VAL A 21 -1.75 -2.63 2.43
CA VAL A 21 -2.29 -1.36 2.88
C VAL A 21 -3.77 -1.51 3.21
N ARG A 22 -4.50 -2.23 2.36
CA ARG A 22 -5.93 -2.45 2.61
C ARG A 22 -6.16 -3.20 3.91
N GLU A 23 -5.34 -4.22 4.17
CA GLU A 23 -5.47 -4.99 5.40
C GLU A 23 -5.15 -4.16 6.63
N LYS A 24 -4.06 -3.41 6.58
CA LYS A 24 -3.63 -2.62 7.73
C LYS A 24 -4.55 -1.46 8.05
N THR A 25 -5.25 -0.97 7.04
CA THR A 25 -6.21 0.12 7.25
C THR A 25 -7.63 -0.38 7.39
N ASN A 26 -7.83 -1.70 7.42
CA ASN A 26 -9.16 -2.31 7.53
C ASN A 26 -10.11 -1.83 6.45
N GLY A 27 -9.59 -1.58 5.27
CA GLY A 27 -10.41 -1.13 4.16
C GLY A 27 -10.90 0.29 4.26
N MET A 28 -10.32 1.10 5.15
CA MET A 28 -10.78 2.47 5.34
C MET A 28 -10.39 3.42 4.21
N ILE A 29 -9.41 3.05 3.40
CA ILE A 29 -8.96 3.90 2.31
C ILE A 29 -9.85 3.66 1.10
N ARG A 30 -10.52 4.70 0.64
CA ARG A 30 -11.37 4.62 -0.55
C ARG A 30 -10.54 4.87 -1.80
N ASP A 31 -10.89 4.18 -2.86
CA ASP A 31 -10.24 4.35 -4.17
C ASP A 31 -8.74 4.15 -4.07
N LEU A 32 -8.32 3.21 -3.24
CA LEU A 32 -6.91 2.94 -3.03
C LEU A 32 -6.26 2.46 -4.32
N ARG A 33 -5.19 3.12 -4.70
CA ARG A 33 -4.40 2.73 -5.86
C ARG A 33 -2.94 2.80 -5.51
N VAL A 34 -2.18 1.86 -6.03
CA VAL A 34 -0.75 1.81 -5.83
C VAL A 34 -0.10 1.73 -7.19
N ALA A 35 0.82 2.64 -7.45
CA ALA A 35 1.61 2.63 -8.68
C ALA A 35 3.06 2.43 -8.31
N VAL A 36 3.74 1.54 -9.03
CA VAL A 36 5.16 1.32 -8.85
C VAL A 36 5.85 1.75 -10.12
N VAL A 37 6.71 2.75 -10.00
CA VAL A 37 7.50 3.25 -11.12
C VAL A 37 8.96 3.07 -10.75
N PRO A 38 9.89 3.26 -11.68
CA PRO A 38 11.31 3.06 -11.34
C PRO A 38 11.70 3.95 -10.18
N GLY A 39 12.12 3.31 -9.07
CA GLY A 39 12.61 4.00 -7.90
C GLY A 39 11.57 4.55 -6.95
N GLU A 40 10.27 4.34 -7.22
CA GLU A 40 9.25 4.98 -6.41
C GLU A 40 7.97 4.15 -6.33
N VAL A 41 7.34 4.18 -5.15
CA VAL A 41 6.00 3.62 -4.95
C VAL A 41 5.09 4.79 -4.59
N ILE A 42 3.97 4.91 -5.29
CA ILE A 42 3.04 6.00 -5.11
C ILE A 42 1.69 5.43 -4.68
N ILE A 43 1.17 5.92 -3.57
CA ILE A 43 -0.13 5.49 -3.04
C ILE A 43 -1.10 6.64 -3.13
N THR A 44 -2.28 6.40 -3.70
CA THR A 44 -3.33 7.40 -3.78
C THR A 44 -4.63 6.83 -3.25
N GLY A 45 -5.53 7.71 -2.86
CA GLY A 45 -6.82 7.30 -2.34
C GLY A 45 -7.40 8.37 -1.44
N ARG A 46 -8.41 7.99 -0.67
CA ARG A 46 -9.08 8.89 0.26
C ARG A 46 -9.21 8.21 1.61
N ALA A 47 -8.75 8.88 2.64
CA ALA A 47 -8.80 8.37 4.01
C ALA A 47 -9.76 9.21 4.84
N PRO A 48 -10.53 8.58 5.73
CA PRO A 48 -11.45 9.33 6.60
C PRO A 48 -10.73 10.11 7.68
N THR A 49 -9.50 9.70 8.02
CA THR A 49 -8.73 10.37 9.06
C THR A 49 -7.27 10.38 8.66
N TYR A 50 -6.54 11.30 9.28
CA TYR A 50 -5.09 11.35 9.09
C TYR A 50 -4.43 10.07 9.61
N TYR A 51 -5.02 9.50 10.66
CA TYR A 51 -4.51 8.26 11.22
C TYR A 51 -4.52 7.13 10.18
N ALA A 52 -5.61 7.01 9.43
CA ALA A 52 -5.70 6.00 8.39
C ALA A 52 -4.63 6.22 7.31
N LYS A 53 -4.38 7.47 6.95
CA LYS A 53 -3.33 7.79 5.99
C LYS A 53 -1.96 7.37 6.52
N GLN A 54 -1.71 7.59 7.81
CA GLN A 54 -0.46 7.18 8.43
C GLN A 54 -0.29 5.68 8.43
N LEU A 55 -1.38 4.96 8.71
CA LEU A 55 -1.33 3.50 8.69
C LEU A 55 -0.93 2.99 7.30
N ALA A 56 -1.45 3.65 6.26
CA ALA A 56 -1.10 3.25 4.89
C ALA A 56 0.39 3.43 4.64
N THR A 57 0.96 4.53 5.11
CA THR A 57 2.39 4.78 4.98
C THR A 57 3.19 3.68 5.66
N HIS A 58 2.82 3.37 6.90
CA HIS A 58 3.55 2.34 7.65
C HIS A 58 3.48 0.99 6.98
N ALA A 59 2.30 0.63 6.47
CA ALA A 59 2.13 -0.65 5.80
C ALA A 59 3.01 -0.72 4.54
N ALA A 60 3.03 0.36 3.76
CA ALA A 60 3.76 0.36 2.51
C ALA A 60 5.27 0.36 2.71
N LEU A 61 5.75 0.93 3.81
CA LEU A 61 7.18 1.00 4.06
C LEU A 61 7.83 -0.37 4.13
N ASP A 62 7.07 -1.39 4.47
CA ASP A 62 7.61 -2.74 4.51
C ASP A 62 8.09 -3.22 3.15
N PHE A 63 7.65 -2.58 2.07
CA PHE A 63 8.00 -2.98 0.72
C PHE A 63 8.89 -1.96 0.02
N CYS A 64 9.34 -0.94 0.73
CA CYS A 64 10.05 0.16 0.10
C CYS A 64 11.50 0.23 0.58
N ASP A 65 12.21 -0.90 0.52
CA ASP A 65 13.59 -0.93 1.00
C ASP A 65 14.48 0.08 0.29
N ASP A 66 14.49 0.00 -1.04
CA ASP A 66 15.33 0.87 -1.85
C ASP A 66 14.51 1.85 -2.67
N LEU A 67 13.19 1.90 -2.42
CA LEU A 67 12.30 2.74 -3.19
C LEU A 67 11.83 3.90 -2.35
N THR A 68 11.57 5.01 -3.02
CA THR A 68 10.95 6.16 -2.38
C THR A 68 9.45 5.92 -2.29
N LEU A 69 8.87 6.22 -1.14
CA LEU A 69 7.43 6.11 -0.97
C LEU A 69 6.80 7.49 -0.99
N THR A 70 5.82 7.67 -1.88
CA THR A 70 5.03 8.89 -1.94
C THR A 70 3.61 8.55 -1.52
N ASN A 71 3.12 9.19 -0.47
CA ASN A 71 1.76 8.96 0.01
C ASN A 71 0.91 10.16 -0.33
N ASP A 72 0.14 10.04 -1.41
CA ASP A 72 -0.76 11.08 -1.90
C ASP A 72 -2.21 10.82 -1.51
N ILE A 73 -2.43 10.08 -0.43
CA ILE A 73 -3.77 9.84 0.05
C ILE A 73 -4.33 11.13 0.64
N GLU A 74 -5.54 11.48 0.19
CA GLU A 74 -6.21 12.67 0.72
C GLU A 74 -7.00 12.32 1.96
N VAL A 75 -6.95 13.21 2.93
CA VAL A 75 -7.76 13.06 4.15
C VAL A 75 -8.99 13.93 3.98
N MET A 76 -10.16 13.29 4.11
CA MET A 76 -11.44 13.99 3.87
C MET A 76 -12.16 14.28 5.15
#